data_8712e0b57dda28d39cf0f67e9603dd2e
#
_entry.id   8712e0b57dda28d39cf0f67e9603dd2e
#
_cell.length_a   1.000
_cell.length_b   1.000
_cell.length_c   1.000
_cell.angle_alpha   90.00
_cell.angle_beta   90.00
_cell.angle_gamma   90.00
#
_symmetry.space_group_name_H-M   'P 1'
#
loop_
_entity.id
_entity.type
_entity.pdbx_description
1 polymer ?
#
loop_
_entity_poly.entity_id
_entity_poly.type
_entity_poly.pdbx_seq_one_letter_code
_entity_poly.pdbx_strand_id
1 'polypeptide(L)'
;MKVVIIGGVAGGASTAARLRRLNENVSIVVLEKSGYVSFANCGLPYHISGVISERERLLLESVESLSSKFNIDIRVKTEVISIERSVKKITVQNLDTGEIYEESYDKLVISTGAESFIPGIKGLTENNYMKLRNIEDMDKIVKYVNKHKPKNAVVVGGGFIGIEIVENLKHIGIDLAVIEKANQLMTPVDYEMASFVHSELKRSDIGIYLESEIIEITENKNEKILKLSTGEEITTEMLIISIGVNPDSKLAINAGIKTNDRGSIVVNEYLGTSDENIYAVGDVVEVNSNDIFDT
;
A
#
# COMPACT_ATOMS: atom_id res chain seq x y z
N MET A 1 -4.46 30.66 -7.80
CA MET A 1 -4.99 29.29 -7.94
C MET A 1 -4.39 28.46 -6.82
N LYS A 2 -5.24 27.72 -6.11
CA LYS A 2 -4.86 26.82 -5.04
C LYS A 2 -5.14 25.38 -5.45
N VAL A 3 -4.11 24.53 -5.40
CA VAL A 3 -4.21 23.09 -5.66
C VAL A 3 -4.00 22.34 -4.36
N VAL A 4 -4.97 21.50 -4.00
CA VAL A 4 -4.85 20.60 -2.85
C VAL A 4 -4.63 19.18 -3.38
N ILE A 5 -3.68 18.48 -2.79
CA ILE A 5 -3.29 17.10 -3.16
C ILE A 5 -3.49 16.21 -1.95
N ILE A 6 -4.29 15.15 -2.09
CA ILE A 6 -4.57 14.15 -1.07
C ILE A 6 -3.66 12.95 -1.29
N GLY A 7 -2.73 12.72 -0.38
CA GLY A 7 -1.67 11.72 -0.49
C GLY A 7 -0.33 12.31 -0.92
N GLY A 8 0.72 12.06 -0.17
CA GLY A 8 2.06 12.68 -0.31
C GLY A 8 3.16 11.72 -0.77
N VAL A 9 2.83 10.51 -1.26
CA VAL A 9 3.83 9.53 -1.69
C VAL A 9 4.09 9.66 -3.21
N ALA A 10 4.14 8.60 -3.97
CA ALA A 10 4.60 8.62 -5.36
C ALA A 10 3.81 9.60 -6.26
N GLY A 11 2.50 9.39 -6.40
CA GLY A 11 1.67 10.20 -7.30
C GLY A 11 1.55 11.65 -6.84
N GLY A 12 1.26 11.86 -5.55
CA GLY A 12 1.06 13.21 -5.01
C GLY A 12 2.33 14.04 -4.94
N ALA A 13 3.43 13.49 -4.43
CA ALA A 13 4.72 14.19 -4.39
C ALA A 13 5.22 14.55 -5.80
N SER A 14 5.08 13.62 -6.76
CA SER A 14 5.44 13.86 -8.16
C SER A 14 4.59 14.97 -8.79
N THR A 15 3.27 14.95 -8.52
CA THR A 15 2.33 15.98 -8.98
C THR A 15 2.70 17.34 -8.41
N ALA A 16 2.93 17.42 -7.09
CA ALA A 16 3.29 18.68 -6.41
C ALA A 16 4.60 19.27 -6.97
N ALA A 17 5.63 18.45 -7.09
CA ALA A 17 6.93 18.86 -7.63
C ALA A 17 6.83 19.30 -9.10
N ARG A 18 6.08 18.54 -9.93
CA ARG A 18 5.89 18.89 -11.34
C ARG A 18 5.10 20.18 -11.51
N LEU A 19 4.02 20.34 -10.75
CA LEU A 19 3.17 21.52 -10.78
C LEU A 19 3.96 22.78 -10.42
N ARG A 20 4.81 22.74 -9.39
CA ARG A 20 5.67 23.85 -9.02
C ARG A 20 6.66 24.25 -10.12
N ARG A 21 7.26 23.25 -10.79
CA ARG A 21 8.18 23.52 -11.92
C ARG A 21 7.49 24.18 -13.11
N LEU A 22 6.19 23.94 -13.28
CA LEU A 22 5.41 24.54 -14.37
C LEU A 22 4.85 25.93 -14.01
N ASN A 23 4.59 26.19 -12.73
CA ASN A 23 4.02 27.45 -12.28
C ASN A 23 4.44 27.77 -10.84
N GLU A 24 5.28 28.79 -10.69
CA GLU A 24 5.81 29.23 -9.39
C GLU A 24 4.76 29.92 -8.51
N ASN A 25 3.66 30.43 -9.09
CA ASN A 25 2.65 31.23 -8.38
C ASN A 25 1.47 30.41 -7.84
N VAL A 26 1.44 29.10 -8.08
CA VAL A 26 0.37 28.22 -7.58
C VAL A 26 0.59 27.96 -6.10
N SER A 27 -0.45 28.14 -5.30
CA SER A 27 -0.48 27.65 -3.92
C SER A 27 -0.71 26.13 -3.95
N ILE A 28 0.22 25.34 -3.37
CA ILE A 28 0.15 23.88 -3.34
C ILE A 28 0.10 23.43 -1.89
N VAL A 29 -0.93 22.65 -1.56
CA VAL A 29 -1.10 22.00 -0.25
C VAL A 29 -1.10 20.50 -0.47
N VAL A 30 -0.28 19.76 0.27
CA VAL A 30 -0.26 18.28 0.27
C VAL A 30 -0.70 17.80 1.65
N LEU A 31 -1.73 16.96 1.68
CA LEU A 31 -2.30 16.38 2.90
C LEU A 31 -1.98 14.88 2.89
N GLU A 32 -1.18 14.44 3.86
CA GLU A 32 -0.74 13.06 3.97
C GLU A 32 -1.18 12.47 5.32
N LYS A 33 -1.91 11.36 5.26
CA LYS A 33 -2.44 10.67 6.43
C LYS A 33 -1.34 10.03 7.29
N SER A 34 -0.30 9.49 6.64
CA SER A 34 0.85 8.91 7.32
C SER A 34 1.79 9.99 7.86
N GLY A 35 2.86 9.56 8.54
CA GLY A 35 3.92 10.47 8.99
C GLY A 35 4.98 10.77 7.93
N TYR A 36 4.87 10.19 6.72
CA TYR A 36 5.96 10.16 5.75
C TYR A 36 5.48 10.54 4.36
N VAL A 37 6.29 11.29 3.64
CA VAL A 37 6.09 11.63 2.23
C VAL A 37 7.24 11.06 1.39
N SER A 38 6.99 10.86 0.10
CA SER A 38 8.05 10.54 -0.87
C SER A 38 9.02 9.43 -0.41
N PHE A 39 8.50 8.28 -0.02
CA PHE A 39 9.32 7.14 0.37
C PHE A 39 9.33 6.03 -0.69
N ALA A 40 10.37 5.18 -0.65
CA ALA A 40 10.58 4.07 -1.57
C ALA A 40 9.77 2.84 -1.13
N ASN A 41 8.53 2.69 -1.62
CA ASN A 41 7.65 1.56 -1.30
C ASN A 41 8.32 0.21 -1.57
N CYS A 42 8.97 0.05 -2.73
CA CYS A 42 9.65 -1.19 -3.10
C CYS A 42 10.91 -1.48 -2.26
N GLY A 43 11.39 -0.52 -1.46
CA GLY A 43 12.50 -0.73 -0.54
C GLY A 43 12.12 -1.34 0.80
N LEU A 44 10.83 -1.34 1.15
CA LEU A 44 10.35 -1.77 2.46
C LEU A 44 10.73 -3.23 2.81
N PRO A 45 10.54 -4.23 1.93
CA PRO A 45 10.97 -5.60 2.21
C PRO A 45 12.47 -5.71 2.46
N TYR A 46 13.29 -4.99 1.70
CA TYR A 46 14.75 -5.01 1.78
C TYR A 46 15.29 -4.35 3.06
N HIS A 47 14.54 -3.45 3.67
CA HIS A 47 14.88 -2.94 5.00
C HIS A 47 14.57 -3.98 6.10
N ILE A 48 13.50 -4.75 5.96
CA ILE A 48 13.17 -5.83 6.90
C ILE A 48 14.33 -6.85 7.00
N SER A 49 14.96 -7.16 5.87
CA SER A 49 16.11 -8.07 5.82
C SER A 49 17.45 -7.45 6.20
N GLY A 50 17.51 -6.11 6.32
CA GLY A 50 18.76 -5.39 6.56
C GLY A 50 19.62 -5.16 5.30
N VAL A 51 19.17 -5.59 4.10
CA VAL A 51 19.83 -5.25 2.82
C VAL A 51 19.90 -3.73 2.66
N ILE A 52 18.80 -3.02 2.96
CA ILE A 52 18.81 -1.58 3.20
C ILE A 52 18.97 -1.38 4.69
N SER A 53 20.21 -1.20 5.17
CA SER A 53 20.52 -1.14 6.60
C SER A 53 19.99 0.13 7.28
N GLU A 54 20.01 1.25 6.58
CA GLU A 54 19.62 2.56 7.11
C GLU A 54 18.18 2.87 6.70
N ARG A 55 17.27 2.98 7.68
CA ARG A 55 15.86 3.28 7.48
C ARG A 55 15.64 4.60 6.71
N GLU A 56 16.50 5.56 6.96
CA GLU A 56 16.48 6.89 6.35
C GLU A 56 16.66 6.85 4.82
N ARG A 57 17.31 5.80 4.30
CA ARG A 57 17.44 5.61 2.83
C ARG A 57 16.11 5.28 2.13
N LEU A 58 15.11 4.85 2.89
CA LEU A 58 13.76 4.69 2.35
C LEU A 58 13.05 6.03 2.16
N LEU A 59 13.42 7.05 2.94
CA LEU A 59 12.83 8.38 2.89
C LEU A 59 13.56 9.19 1.81
N LEU A 60 13.00 9.24 0.61
CA LEU A 60 13.62 9.94 -0.52
C LEU A 60 13.71 11.44 -0.30
N GLU A 61 12.70 12.01 0.36
CA GLU A 61 12.66 13.43 0.76
C GLU A 61 11.96 13.54 2.13
N SER A 62 12.45 14.43 2.98
CA SER A 62 11.72 14.81 4.20
C SER A 62 10.64 15.84 3.90
N VAL A 63 9.71 16.02 4.83
CA VAL A 63 8.68 17.08 4.75
C VAL A 63 9.33 18.44 4.60
N GLU A 64 10.34 18.75 5.41
CA GLU A 64 11.07 20.03 5.42
C GLU A 64 11.83 20.24 4.11
N SER A 65 12.50 19.19 3.60
CA SER A 65 13.25 19.25 2.34
C SER A 65 12.30 19.53 1.16
N LEU A 66 11.23 18.74 1.07
CA LEU A 66 10.27 18.87 -0.04
C LEU A 66 9.53 20.21 0.03
N SER A 67 9.12 20.66 1.23
CA SER A 67 8.45 21.95 1.44
C SER A 67 9.35 23.11 1.07
N SER A 68 10.61 23.14 1.53
CA SER A 68 11.53 24.23 1.26
C SER A 68 11.98 24.28 -0.20
N LYS A 69 12.31 23.12 -0.79
CA LYS A 69 12.78 22.97 -2.18
C LYS A 69 11.74 23.38 -3.22
N PHE A 70 10.48 23.10 -2.94
CA PHE A 70 9.39 23.32 -3.88
C PHE A 70 8.36 24.35 -3.39
N ASN A 71 8.57 25.01 -2.26
CA ASN A 71 7.60 25.96 -1.68
C ASN A 71 6.18 25.36 -1.63
N ILE A 72 6.03 24.20 -0.97
CA ILE A 72 4.79 23.43 -0.84
C ILE A 72 4.41 23.40 0.64
N ASP A 73 3.14 23.64 0.97
CA ASP A 73 2.59 23.38 2.30
C ASP A 73 2.27 21.87 2.42
N ILE A 74 3.09 21.15 3.18
CA ILE A 74 2.93 19.70 3.40
C ILE A 74 2.51 19.47 4.84
N ARG A 75 1.36 18.81 5.01
CA ARG A 75 0.80 18.46 6.31
C ARG A 75 0.68 16.95 6.41
N VAL A 76 1.57 16.33 7.18
CA VAL A 76 1.53 14.91 7.54
C VAL A 76 0.62 14.68 8.73
N LYS A 77 0.28 13.40 9.03
CA LYS A 77 -0.71 13.05 10.06
C LYS A 77 -2.02 13.81 9.87
N THR A 78 -2.40 14.02 8.62
CA THR A 78 -3.52 14.86 8.24
C THR A 78 -4.41 14.11 7.26
N GLU A 79 -5.58 13.67 7.72
CA GLU A 79 -6.53 12.87 6.95
C GLU A 79 -7.64 13.75 6.38
N VAL A 80 -7.93 13.57 5.09
CA VAL A 80 -9.13 14.17 4.47
C VAL A 80 -10.30 13.24 4.73
N ILE A 81 -11.35 13.75 5.38
CA ILE A 81 -12.52 12.95 5.79
C ILE A 81 -13.64 13.04 4.75
N SER A 82 -13.80 14.18 4.08
CA SER A 82 -14.85 14.37 3.08
C SER A 82 -14.47 15.40 2.03
N ILE A 83 -15.13 15.32 0.88
CA ILE A 83 -15.03 16.29 -0.22
C ILE A 83 -16.42 16.85 -0.50
N GLU A 84 -16.59 18.17 -0.36
CA GLU A 84 -17.81 18.88 -0.73
C GLU A 84 -17.58 19.62 -2.06
N ARG A 85 -17.96 18.96 -3.14
CA ARG A 85 -17.69 19.40 -4.54
C ARG A 85 -18.36 20.72 -4.89
N SER A 86 -19.60 20.94 -4.41
CA SER A 86 -20.43 22.09 -4.75
C SER A 86 -19.81 23.41 -4.30
N VAL A 87 -19.07 23.41 -3.21
CA VAL A 87 -18.40 24.60 -2.64
C VAL A 87 -16.88 24.52 -2.72
N LYS A 88 -16.32 23.47 -3.35
CA LYS A 88 -14.87 23.22 -3.49
C LYS A 88 -14.13 23.27 -2.17
N LYS A 89 -14.62 22.51 -1.18
CA LYS A 89 -14.01 22.36 0.13
C LYS A 89 -13.81 20.90 0.47
N ILE A 90 -12.85 20.65 1.32
CA ILE A 90 -12.62 19.35 1.96
C ILE A 90 -12.65 19.53 3.47
N THR A 91 -13.11 18.51 4.19
CA THR A 91 -12.98 18.43 5.65
C THR A 91 -11.73 17.62 5.98
N VAL A 92 -10.93 18.16 6.85
CA VAL A 92 -9.60 17.64 7.18
C VAL A 92 -9.49 17.44 8.68
N GLN A 93 -8.88 16.32 9.10
CA GLN A 93 -8.58 16.03 10.49
C GLN A 93 -7.07 15.92 10.71
N ASN A 94 -6.55 16.66 11.67
CA ASN A 94 -5.22 16.44 12.21
C ASN A 94 -5.27 15.23 13.15
N LEU A 95 -4.53 14.18 12.86
CA LEU A 95 -4.59 12.91 13.61
C LEU A 95 -3.85 12.96 14.95
N ASP A 96 -2.91 13.91 15.12
CA ASP A 96 -2.20 14.08 16.39
C ASP A 96 -3.01 14.88 17.41
N THR A 97 -3.73 15.92 16.96
CA THR A 97 -4.50 16.81 17.84
C THR A 97 -6.00 16.48 17.89
N GLY A 98 -6.50 15.76 16.88
CA GLY A 98 -7.94 15.53 16.68
C GLY A 98 -8.70 16.74 16.10
N GLU A 99 -8.01 17.86 15.81
CA GLU A 99 -8.63 19.06 15.26
C GLU A 99 -9.21 18.78 13.88
N ILE A 100 -10.45 19.25 13.66
CA ILE A 100 -11.16 19.18 12.37
C ILE A 100 -11.31 20.59 11.83
N TYR A 101 -10.94 20.79 10.55
CA TYR A 101 -11.05 22.05 9.87
C TYR A 101 -11.42 21.89 8.39
N GLU A 102 -11.81 22.98 7.75
CA GLU A 102 -12.08 23.00 6.31
C GLU A 102 -10.90 23.59 5.54
N GLU A 103 -10.62 23.02 4.37
CA GLU A 103 -9.63 23.51 3.42
C GLU A 103 -10.32 23.73 2.06
N SER A 104 -10.13 24.88 1.45
CA SER A 104 -10.69 25.19 0.12
C SER A 104 -9.69 24.89 -0.99
N TYR A 105 -10.18 24.58 -2.18
CA TYR A 105 -9.35 24.35 -3.36
C TYR A 105 -9.94 24.98 -4.62
N ASP A 106 -9.10 25.34 -5.57
CA ASP A 106 -9.50 25.61 -6.96
C ASP A 106 -9.46 24.32 -7.78
N LYS A 107 -8.43 23.49 -7.56
CA LYS A 107 -8.27 22.13 -8.12
C LYS A 107 -7.87 21.17 -7.02
N LEU A 108 -8.39 19.93 -7.10
CA LEU A 108 -8.12 18.85 -6.16
C LEU A 108 -7.46 17.70 -6.90
N VAL A 109 -6.45 17.06 -6.29
CA VAL A 109 -5.84 15.84 -6.81
C VAL A 109 -5.99 14.73 -5.76
N ILE A 110 -6.61 13.62 -6.14
CA ILE A 110 -6.76 12.44 -5.30
C ILE A 110 -5.63 11.47 -5.66
N SER A 111 -4.72 11.24 -4.71
CA SER A 111 -3.57 10.33 -4.84
C SER A 111 -3.44 9.42 -3.62
N THR A 112 -4.56 8.90 -3.17
CA THR A 112 -4.68 8.04 -1.98
C THR A 112 -4.06 6.65 -2.15
N GLY A 113 -3.79 6.26 -3.41
CA GLY A 113 -3.19 4.98 -3.74
C GLY A 113 -4.14 3.80 -3.50
N ALA A 114 -3.63 2.73 -2.92
CA ALA A 114 -4.38 1.52 -2.63
C ALA A 114 -4.12 1.03 -1.21
N GLU A 115 -5.05 0.27 -0.64
CA GLU A 115 -4.92 -0.39 0.65
C GLU A 115 -4.82 -1.90 0.50
N SER A 116 -4.08 -2.55 1.41
CA SER A 116 -4.01 -4.01 1.44
C SER A 116 -5.40 -4.62 1.66
N PHE A 117 -5.77 -5.55 0.80
CA PHE A 117 -6.99 -6.31 0.98
C PHE A 117 -6.82 -7.33 2.11
N ILE A 118 -7.71 -7.29 3.10
CA ILE A 118 -7.72 -8.23 4.21
C ILE A 118 -9.00 -9.05 4.14
N PRO A 119 -8.87 -10.38 4.02
CA PRO A 119 -10.04 -11.26 3.85
C PRO A 119 -10.77 -11.46 5.17
N GLY A 120 -12.06 -11.76 5.08
CA GLY A 120 -12.87 -12.11 6.25
C GLY A 120 -12.67 -13.57 6.66
N ILE A 121 -11.55 -13.90 7.31
CA ILE A 121 -11.25 -15.25 7.81
C ILE A 121 -11.71 -15.38 9.24
N LYS A 122 -12.33 -16.53 9.59
CA LYS A 122 -12.71 -16.82 10.98
C LYS A 122 -11.47 -16.82 11.89
N GLY A 123 -11.50 -16.01 12.94
CA GLY A 123 -10.39 -15.86 13.89
C GLY A 123 -9.30 -14.89 13.47
N LEU A 124 -9.36 -14.29 12.27
CA LEU A 124 -8.46 -13.21 11.88
C LEU A 124 -8.87 -11.91 12.58
N THR A 125 -7.91 -11.26 13.23
CA THR A 125 -8.08 -9.99 13.94
C THR A 125 -6.90 -9.07 13.63
N GLU A 126 -7.06 -7.76 13.79
CA GLU A 126 -5.98 -6.78 13.55
C GLU A 126 -4.70 -7.03 14.38
N ASN A 127 -4.78 -7.84 15.42
CA ASN A 127 -3.65 -8.12 16.31
C ASN A 127 -2.87 -9.38 15.94
N ASN A 128 -3.39 -10.25 15.05
CA ASN A 128 -2.78 -11.55 14.80
C ASN A 128 -2.22 -11.73 13.38
N TYR A 129 -2.26 -10.69 12.57
CA TYR A 129 -1.56 -10.66 11.28
C TYR A 129 -0.79 -9.36 11.09
N MET A 130 0.06 -9.35 10.09
CA MET A 130 0.79 -8.20 9.59
C MET A 130 0.51 -8.01 8.10
N LYS A 131 0.70 -6.80 7.62
CA LYS A 131 0.70 -6.43 6.21
C LYS A 131 1.89 -5.52 5.94
N LEU A 132 2.22 -5.32 4.67
CA LEU A 132 3.30 -4.42 4.29
C LEU A 132 2.81 -3.47 3.19
N ARG A 133 2.47 -2.24 3.59
CA ARG A 133 1.99 -1.20 2.67
C ARG A 133 2.78 0.10 2.77
N ASN A 134 3.22 0.45 3.96
CA ASN A 134 3.86 1.72 4.27
C ASN A 134 5.00 1.56 5.28
N ILE A 135 5.65 2.67 5.65
CA ILE A 135 6.75 2.70 6.61
C ILE A 135 6.31 2.17 7.98
N GLU A 136 5.12 2.54 8.43
CA GLU A 136 4.58 2.11 9.73
C GLU A 136 4.36 0.59 9.79
N ASP A 137 3.91 -0.02 8.69
CA ASP A 137 3.75 -1.47 8.60
C ASP A 137 5.12 -2.17 8.62
N MET A 138 6.09 -1.65 7.87
CA MET A 138 7.48 -2.14 7.89
C MET A 138 8.07 -2.06 9.30
N ASP A 139 7.95 -0.91 9.97
CA ASP A 139 8.43 -0.71 11.33
C ASP A 139 7.81 -1.71 12.32
N LYS A 140 6.51 -2.03 12.18
CA LYS A 140 5.84 -3.07 12.97
C LYS A 140 6.46 -4.45 12.73
N ILE A 141 6.73 -4.81 11.47
CA ILE A 141 7.37 -6.09 11.11
C ILE A 141 8.77 -6.17 11.72
N VAL A 142 9.60 -5.15 11.49
CA VAL A 142 10.97 -5.08 12.05
C VAL A 142 10.95 -5.18 13.58
N LYS A 143 10.08 -4.43 14.24
CA LYS A 143 9.92 -4.47 15.69
C LYS A 143 9.51 -5.87 16.19
N TYR A 144 8.58 -6.50 15.47
CA TYR A 144 8.12 -7.86 15.83
C TYR A 144 9.26 -8.87 15.70
N VAL A 145 9.95 -8.89 14.56
CA VAL A 145 11.08 -9.78 14.31
C VAL A 145 12.17 -9.60 15.37
N ASN A 146 12.56 -8.37 15.66
CA ASN A 146 13.60 -8.08 16.65
C ASN A 146 13.22 -8.49 18.07
N LYS A 147 11.95 -8.28 18.45
CA LYS A 147 11.45 -8.55 19.80
C LYS A 147 11.17 -10.01 20.04
N HIS A 148 10.48 -10.67 19.09
CA HIS A 148 9.96 -12.03 19.27
C HIS A 148 10.86 -13.10 18.65
N LYS A 149 11.74 -12.73 17.71
CA LYS A 149 12.66 -13.62 17.00
C LYS A 149 11.92 -14.89 16.48
N PRO A 150 10.87 -14.71 15.67
CA PRO A 150 10.05 -15.83 15.22
C PRO A 150 10.90 -16.81 14.43
N LYS A 151 10.71 -18.09 14.69
CA LYS A 151 11.42 -19.16 13.99
C LYS A 151 10.80 -19.44 12.62
N ASN A 152 9.49 -19.24 12.53
CA ASN A 152 8.77 -19.46 11.28
C ASN A 152 7.74 -18.37 11.02
N ALA A 153 7.41 -18.19 9.74
CA ALA A 153 6.36 -17.31 9.29
C ALA A 153 5.59 -17.89 8.11
N VAL A 154 4.33 -17.52 8.00
CA VAL A 154 3.49 -17.80 6.84
C VAL A 154 3.14 -16.50 6.15
N VAL A 155 3.35 -16.48 4.83
CA VAL A 155 2.90 -15.39 3.95
C VAL A 155 1.73 -15.88 3.12
N VAL A 156 0.61 -15.17 3.17
CA VAL A 156 -0.59 -15.47 2.40
C VAL A 156 -0.63 -14.54 1.20
N GLY A 157 -0.60 -15.13 0.01
CA GLY A 157 -0.50 -14.45 -1.28
C GLY A 157 0.88 -14.59 -1.91
N GLY A 158 0.92 -15.23 -3.06
CA GLY A 158 2.13 -15.51 -3.86
C GLY A 158 2.38 -14.50 -4.97
N GLY A 159 1.86 -13.27 -4.87
CA GLY A 159 2.16 -12.17 -5.77
C GLY A 159 3.51 -11.51 -5.50
N PHE A 160 3.84 -10.42 -6.23
CA PHE A 160 5.12 -9.72 -6.13
C PHE A 160 5.51 -9.37 -4.70
N ILE A 161 4.62 -8.67 -3.97
CA ILE A 161 4.89 -8.24 -2.58
C ILE A 161 5.11 -9.45 -1.65
N GLY A 162 4.27 -10.49 -1.79
CA GLY A 162 4.39 -11.70 -0.97
C GLY A 162 5.73 -12.41 -1.19
N ILE A 163 6.16 -12.56 -2.43
CA ILE A 163 7.44 -13.21 -2.77
C ILE A 163 8.64 -12.37 -2.28
N GLU A 164 8.60 -11.04 -2.43
CA GLU A 164 9.65 -10.16 -1.89
C GLU A 164 9.73 -10.25 -0.35
N ILE A 165 8.60 -10.33 0.35
CA ILE A 165 8.57 -10.53 1.80
C ILE A 165 9.18 -11.90 2.17
N VAL A 166 8.81 -12.96 1.45
CA VAL A 166 9.34 -14.31 1.66
C VAL A 166 10.85 -14.34 1.50
N GLU A 167 11.37 -13.80 0.39
CA GLU A 167 12.80 -13.71 0.14
C GLU A 167 13.54 -13.00 1.28
N ASN A 168 13.04 -11.84 1.68
CA ASN A 168 13.69 -11.00 2.69
C ASN A 168 13.62 -11.60 4.10
N LEU A 169 12.52 -12.26 4.48
CA LEU A 169 12.43 -12.96 5.76
C LEU A 169 13.30 -14.23 5.78
N LYS A 170 13.40 -14.94 4.65
CA LYS A 170 14.31 -16.09 4.52
C LYS A 170 15.76 -15.67 4.67
N HIS A 171 16.14 -14.53 4.11
CA HIS A 171 17.48 -13.96 4.21
C HIS A 171 17.94 -13.77 5.67
N ILE A 172 17.03 -13.45 6.59
CA ILE A 172 17.31 -13.29 8.02
C ILE A 172 17.09 -14.59 8.83
N GLY A 173 16.93 -15.73 8.16
CA GLY A 173 16.93 -17.06 8.77
C GLY A 173 15.59 -17.50 9.34
N ILE A 174 14.47 -16.94 8.91
CA ILE A 174 13.12 -17.40 9.30
C ILE A 174 12.70 -18.52 8.34
N ASP A 175 12.10 -19.59 8.86
CA ASP A 175 11.50 -20.64 8.04
C ASP A 175 10.17 -20.20 7.48
N LEU A 176 9.95 -20.39 6.18
CA LEU A 176 8.82 -19.78 5.47
C LEU A 176 7.89 -20.82 4.82
N ALA A 177 6.61 -20.46 4.80
CA ALA A 177 5.63 -21.05 3.90
C ALA A 177 4.81 -19.98 3.22
N VAL A 178 4.43 -20.23 1.96
CA VAL A 178 3.54 -19.39 1.15
C VAL A 178 2.24 -20.15 0.91
N ILE A 179 1.12 -19.49 1.19
CA ILE A 179 -0.22 -19.99 0.86
C ILE A 179 -0.77 -19.15 -0.29
N GLU A 180 -1.13 -19.80 -1.38
CA GLU A 180 -1.68 -19.14 -2.58
C GLU A 180 -2.96 -19.87 -3.02
N LYS A 181 -4.01 -19.09 -3.27
CA LYS A 181 -5.30 -19.61 -3.75
C LYS A 181 -5.23 -20.12 -5.18
N ALA A 182 -4.41 -19.50 -6.02
CA ALA A 182 -4.24 -19.91 -7.40
C ALA A 182 -3.39 -21.20 -7.50
N ASN A 183 -3.38 -21.77 -8.71
CA ASN A 183 -2.58 -22.94 -9.02
C ASN A 183 -1.10 -22.65 -9.28
N GLN A 184 -0.70 -21.37 -9.19
CA GLN A 184 0.68 -20.91 -9.32
C GLN A 184 0.93 -19.66 -8.48
N LEU A 185 2.20 -19.44 -8.11
CA LEU A 185 2.70 -18.15 -7.63
C LEU A 185 2.85 -17.18 -8.80
N MET A 186 2.94 -15.89 -8.53
CA MET A 186 3.19 -14.87 -9.55
C MET A 186 2.19 -14.93 -10.71
N THR A 187 0.90 -14.99 -10.40
CA THR A 187 -0.20 -15.13 -11.38
C THR A 187 -0.19 -14.16 -12.57
N PRO A 188 0.42 -12.95 -12.51
CA PRO A 188 0.55 -12.08 -13.69
C PRO A 188 1.52 -12.57 -14.77
N VAL A 189 2.36 -13.58 -14.50
CA VAL A 189 3.28 -14.14 -15.48
C VAL A 189 2.82 -15.54 -15.92
N ASP A 190 3.28 -15.97 -17.10
CA ASP A 190 3.01 -17.31 -17.61
C ASP A 190 3.59 -18.40 -16.69
N TYR A 191 2.96 -19.59 -16.70
CA TYR A 191 3.35 -20.68 -15.81
C TYR A 191 4.82 -21.10 -15.95
N GLU A 192 5.34 -21.09 -17.16
CA GLU A 192 6.74 -21.40 -17.45
C GLU A 192 7.69 -20.44 -16.70
N MET A 193 7.33 -19.16 -16.63
CA MET A 193 8.10 -18.16 -15.87
C MET A 193 7.88 -18.33 -14.37
N ALA A 194 6.65 -18.56 -13.91
CA ALA A 194 6.35 -18.82 -12.52
C ALA A 194 7.09 -20.06 -11.99
N SER A 195 7.35 -21.06 -12.84
CA SER A 195 8.05 -22.30 -12.47
C SER A 195 9.50 -22.06 -11.99
N PHE A 196 10.16 -21.02 -12.46
CA PHE A 196 11.47 -20.60 -11.95
C PHE A 196 11.38 -20.13 -10.50
N VAL A 197 10.36 -19.33 -10.18
CA VAL A 197 10.10 -18.89 -8.80
C VAL A 197 9.78 -20.07 -7.90
N HIS A 198 8.89 -20.98 -8.34
CA HIS A 198 8.60 -22.22 -7.59
C HIS A 198 9.85 -23.04 -7.32
N SER A 199 10.72 -23.19 -8.31
CA SER A 199 11.97 -23.95 -8.20
C SER A 199 12.93 -23.31 -7.22
N GLU A 200 13.03 -21.98 -7.21
CA GLU A 200 13.90 -21.25 -6.30
C GLU A 200 13.41 -21.32 -4.86
N LEU A 201 12.09 -21.14 -4.64
CA LEU A 201 11.53 -21.26 -3.30
C LEU A 201 11.71 -22.68 -2.73
N LYS A 202 11.49 -23.74 -3.55
CA LYS A 202 11.73 -25.12 -3.17
C LYS A 202 13.21 -25.39 -2.83
N ARG A 203 14.14 -24.82 -3.63
CA ARG A 203 15.59 -24.95 -3.37
C ARG A 203 15.99 -24.28 -2.05
N SER A 204 15.28 -23.23 -1.68
CA SER A 204 15.46 -22.47 -0.43
C SER A 204 14.69 -23.07 0.77
N ASP A 205 14.15 -24.29 0.64
CA ASP A 205 13.34 -24.96 1.69
C ASP A 205 12.16 -24.09 2.15
N ILE A 206 11.45 -23.46 1.22
CA ILE A 206 10.24 -22.69 1.49
C ILE A 206 9.03 -23.54 1.13
N GLY A 207 8.11 -23.74 2.07
CA GLY A 207 6.85 -24.45 1.84
C GLY A 207 5.94 -23.69 0.86
N ILE A 208 5.37 -24.39 -0.12
CA ILE A 208 4.45 -23.80 -1.09
C ILE A 208 3.12 -24.56 -1.05
N TYR A 209 2.05 -23.87 -0.69
CA TYR A 209 0.68 -24.38 -0.61
C TYR A 209 -0.17 -23.66 -1.66
N LEU A 210 -0.27 -24.27 -2.84
CA LEU A 210 -1.12 -23.77 -3.94
C LEU A 210 -2.56 -24.29 -3.81
N GLU A 211 -3.49 -23.65 -4.52
CA GLU A 211 -4.92 -23.98 -4.50
C GLU A 211 -5.47 -24.07 -3.08
N SER A 212 -4.91 -23.25 -2.17
CA SER A 212 -5.15 -23.29 -0.74
C SER A 212 -5.53 -21.93 -0.18
N GLU A 213 -6.51 -21.91 0.70
CA GLU A 213 -6.97 -20.73 1.42
C GLU A 213 -7.01 -21.03 2.92
N ILE A 214 -6.75 -20.02 3.75
CA ILE A 214 -6.99 -20.13 5.19
C ILE A 214 -8.48 -19.95 5.44
N ILE A 215 -9.11 -20.92 6.07
CA ILE A 215 -10.55 -20.88 6.42
C ILE A 215 -10.80 -20.54 7.90
N GLU A 216 -9.82 -20.83 8.76
CA GLU A 216 -9.91 -20.57 10.18
C GLU A 216 -8.52 -20.36 10.79
N ILE A 217 -8.42 -19.44 11.73
CA ILE A 217 -7.21 -19.18 12.53
C ILE A 217 -7.58 -19.36 13.99
N THR A 218 -6.79 -20.15 14.72
CA THR A 218 -6.86 -20.25 16.16
C THR A 218 -5.51 -19.90 16.77
N GLU A 219 -5.51 -19.32 17.96
CA GLU A 219 -4.30 -18.91 18.66
C GLU A 219 -4.02 -19.87 19.84
N ASN A 220 -2.76 -20.25 19.97
CA ASN A 220 -2.27 -21.02 21.10
C ASN A 220 -0.97 -20.38 21.62
N LYS A 221 -1.06 -19.62 22.70
CA LYS A 221 0.05 -18.86 23.30
C LYS A 221 0.65 -17.86 22.28
N ASN A 222 1.83 -18.18 21.74
CA ASN A 222 2.55 -17.32 20.80
C ASN A 222 2.43 -17.81 19.34
N GLU A 223 1.70 -18.88 19.10
CA GLU A 223 1.56 -19.50 17.80
C GLU A 223 0.12 -19.36 17.28
N LYS A 224 0.00 -19.37 15.99
CA LYS A 224 -1.25 -19.41 15.25
C LYS A 224 -1.36 -20.75 14.53
N ILE A 225 -2.50 -21.38 14.63
CA ILE A 225 -2.84 -22.59 13.89
C ILE A 225 -3.76 -22.14 12.75
N LEU A 226 -3.27 -22.33 11.53
CA LEU A 226 -3.94 -21.95 10.29
C LEU A 226 -4.56 -23.20 9.69
N LYS A 227 -5.88 -23.29 9.64
CA LYS A 227 -6.60 -24.36 8.98
C LYS A 227 -6.84 -24.01 7.53
N LEU A 228 -6.37 -24.86 6.62
CA LEU A 228 -6.49 -24.65 5.18
C LEU A 228 -7.78 -25.27 4.63
N SER A 229 -8.21 -24.80 3.47
CA SER A 229 -9.34 -25.35 2.69
C SER A 229 -9.11 -26.81 2.26
N THR A 230 -7.86 -27.24 2.15
CA THR A 230 -7.43 -28.63 1.88
C THR A 230 -7.61 -29.59 3.06
N GLY A 231 -7.87 -29.04 4.26
CA GLY A 231 -7.96 -29.79 5.51
C GLY A 231 -6.63 -29.89 6.27
N GLU A 232 -5.53 -29.41 5.70
CA GLU A 232 -4.24 -29.34 6.38
C GLU A 232 -4.23 -28.20 7.44
N GLU A 233 -3.36 -28.36 8.44
CA GLU A 233 -3.11 -27.33 9.46
C GLU A 233 -1.64 -26.93 9.46
N ILE A 234 -1.39 -25.63 9.52
CA ILE A 234 -0.03 -25.06 9.59
C ILE A 234 0.09 -24.24 10.87
N THR A 235 1.11 -24.50 11.66
CA THR A 235 1.44 -23.71 12.85
C THR A 235 2.48 -22.65 12.50
N THR A 236 2.24 -21.41 12.90
CA THR A 236 3.15 -20.29 12.64
C THR A 236 3.21 -19.30 13.79
N GLU A 237 4.40 -18.76 14.02
CA GLU A 237 4.60 -17.66 14.99
C GLU A 237 4.26 -16.29 14.38
N MET A 238 4.40 -16.14 13.04
CA MET A 238 4.17 -14.89 12.34
C MET A 238 3.31 -15.11 11.10
N LEU A 239 2.27 -14.30 10.94
CA LEU A 239 1.37 -14.34 9.78
C LEU A 239 1.38 -12.99 9.06
N ILE A 240 1.63 -13.02 7.75
CA ILE A 240 1.59 -11.84 6.88
C ILE A 240 0.56 -12.05 5.79
N ILE A 241 -0.34 -11.07 5.61
CA ILE A 241 -1.36 -11.08 4.56
C ILE A 241 -0.90 -10.18 3.42
N SER A 242 -0.78 -10.75 2.22
CA SER A 242 -0.33 -10.07 0.99
C SER A 242 -1.07 -10.56 -0.25
N ILE A 243 -2.41 -10.63 -0.17
CA ILE A 243 -3.29 -11.20 -1.21
C ILE A 243 -3.80 -10.18 -2.23
N GLY A 244 -3.18 -9.02 -2.29
CA GLY A 244 -3.52 -7.94 -3.20
C GLY A 244 -3.94 -6.66 -2.49
N VAL A 245 -4.31 -5.67 -3.31
CA VAL A 245 -4.69 -4.34 -2.86
C VAL A 245 -6.00 -3.90 -3.52
N ASN A 246 -6.74 -3.06 -2.83
CA ASN A 246 -7.90 -2.35 -3.37
C ASN A 246 -7.58 -0.86 -3.49
N PRO A 247 -8.05 -0.17 -4.54
CA PRO A 247 -7.95 1.28 -4.63
C PRO A 247 -8.55 1.96 -3.39
N ASP A 248 -7.81 2.88 -2.76
CA ASP A 248 -8.33 3.67 -1.64
C ASP A 248 -9.18 4.84 -2.16
N SER A 249 -10.35 4.50 -2.68
CA SER A 249 -11.28 5.41 -3.36
C SER A 249 -12.51 5.79 -2.55
N LYS A 250 -12.61 5.37 -1.29
CA LYS A 250 -13.77 5.65 -0.42
C LYS A 250 -14.15 7.13 -0.42
N LEU A 251 -13.15 8.00 -0.34
CA LEU A 251 -13.33 9.45 -0.36
C LEU A 251 -13.98 9.92 -1.66
N ALA A 252 -13.53 9.40 -2.80
CA ALA A 252 -14.07 9.71 -4.11
C ALA A 252 -15.51 9.17 -4.29
N ILE A 253 -15.74 7.94 -3.86
CA ILE A 253 -17.08 7.30 -3.91
C ILE A 253 -18.09 8.11 -3.08
N ASN A 254 -17.72 8.47 -1.85
CA ASN A 254 -18.58 9.25 -0.96
C ASN A 254 -18.88 10.66 -1.53
N ALA A 255 -17.95 11.21 -2.29
CA ALA A 255 -18.14 12.48 -3.00
C ALA A 255 -18.91 12.34 -4.32
N GLY A 256 -19.34 11.14 -4.73
CA GLY A 256 -20.05 10.87 -5.97
C GLY A 256 -19.16 11.04 -7.23
N ILE A 257 -17.86 10.80 -7.12
CA ILE A 257 -16.94 10.71 -8.26
C ILE A 257 -17.05 9.32 -8.87
N LYS A 258 -17.09 9.25 -10.20
CA LYS A 258 -17.26 7.99 -10.92
C LYS A 258 -16.11 7.03 -10.68
N THR A 259 -16.45 5.79 -10.31
CA THR A 259 -15.52 4.67 -10.18
C THR A 259 -15.98 3.50 -11.06
N ASN A 260 -15.07 2.57 -11.34
CA ASN A 260 -15.39 1.30 -11.99
C ASN A 260 -15.88 0.25 -10.96
N ASP A 261 -16.21 -0.96 -11.44
CA ASP A 261 -16.71 -2.07 -10.60
C ASP A 261 -15.67 -2.56 -9.57
N ARG A 262 -14.37 -2.32 -9.80
CA ARG A 262 -13.28 -2.65 -8.87
C ARG A 262 -13.00 -1.53 -7.87
N GLY A 263 -13.73 -0.42 -7.96
CA GLY A 263 -13.58 0.75 -7.10
C GLY A 263 -12.50 1.74 -7.56
N SER A 264 -11.79 1.52 -8.67
CA SER A 264 -10.83 2.50 -9.18
C SER A 264 -11.52 3.74 -9.71
N ILE A 265 -10.94 4.93 -9.48
CA ILE A 265 -11.46 6.17 -10.03
C ILE A 265 -11.29 6.17 -11.55
N VAL A 266 -12.38 6.40 -12.28
CA VAL A 266 -12.35 6.52 -13.74
C VAL A 266 -11.83 7.91 -14.10
N VAL A 267 -10.76 7.95 -14.90
CA VAL A 267 -10.13 9.19 -15.37
C VAL A 267 -10.01 9.20 -16.89
N ASN A 268 -9.90 10.39 -17.46
CA ASN A 268 -9.60 10.58 -18.88
C ASN A 268 -8.07 10.58 -19.13
N GLU A 269 -7.64 10.77 -20.37
CA GLU A 269 -6.23 10.84 -20.79
C GLU A 269 -5.39 11.95 -20.08
N TYR A 270 -6.06 12.95 -19.51
CA TYR A 270 -5.45 14.02 -18.71
C TYR A 270 -5.58 13.80 -17.21
N LEU A 271 -5.95 12.60 -16.76
CA LEU A 271 -6.20 12.24 -15.37
C LEU A 271 -7.34 13.04 -14.71
N GLY A 272 -8.20 13.66 -15.50
CA GLY A 272 -9.42 14.33 -15.04
C GLY A 272 -10.50 13.31 -14.69
N THR A 273 -11.15 13.49 -13.54
CA THR A 273 -12.26 12.64 -13.09
C THR A 273 -13.59 13.06 -13.72
N SER A 274 -14.71 12.53 -13.23
CA SER A 274 -16.05 12.99 -13.60
C SER A 274 -16.40 14.42 -13.11
N ASP A 275 -15.52 15.05 -12.34
CA ASP A 275 -15.60 16.43 -11.89
C ASP A 275 -14.47 17.26 -12.54
N GLU A 276 -14.81 18.36 -13.21
CA GLU A 276 -13.86 19.22 -13.94
C GLU A 276 -12.76 19.85 -13.07
N ASN A 277 -12.94 19.89 -11.75
CA ASN A 277 -12.01 20.46 -10.80
C ASN A 277 -11.25 19.41 -10.01
N ILE A 278 -11.49 18.12 -10.26
CA ILE A 278 -10.90 17.02 -9.51
C ILE A 278 -10.15 16.08 -10.47
N TYR A 279 -8.90 15.81 -10.14
CA TYR A 279 -8.01 14.88 -10.83
C TYR A 279 -7.70 13.72 -9.91
N ALA A 280 -7.27 12.59 -10.46
CA ALA A 280 -6.78 11.47 -9.66
C ALA A 280 -5.56 10.83 -10.32
N VAL A 281 -4.62 10.30 -9.53
CA VAL A 281 -3.36 9.73 -10.00
C VAL A 281 -2.83 8.64 -9.07
N GLY A 282 -2.08 7.69 -9.62
CA GLY A 282 -1.49 6.56 -8.88
C GLY A 282 -2.44 5.36 -8.79
N ASP A 283 -2.21 4.46 -7.84
CA ASP A 283 -2.92 3.17 -7.73
C ASP A 283 -4.42 3.30 -7.46
N VAL A 284 -4.92 4.50 -7.21
CA VAL A 284 -6.35 4.77 -6.99
C VAL A 284 -7.14 4.87 -8.31
N VAL A 285 -6.46 5.01 -9.45
CA VAL A 285 -7.11 5.19 -10.76
C VAL A 285 -7.13 3.90 -11.58
N GLU A 286 -8.10 3.84 -12.51
CA GLU A 286 -8.06 2.90 -13.62
C GLU A 286 -7.33 3.54 -14.79
N VAL A 287 -6.25 2.91 -15.24
CA VAL A 287 -5.58 3.27 -16.49
C VAL A 287 -6.05 2.27 -17.56
N ASN A 288 -6.70 2.78 -18.61
CA ASN A 288 -7.07 1.94 -19.76
C ASN A 288 -5.78 1.52 -20.48
N SER A 289 -5.50 0.22 -20.51
CA SER A 289 -4.33 -0.34 -21.17
C SER A 289 -4.27 -0.05 -22.67
N ASN A 290 -5.41 0.24 -23.30
CA ASN A 290 -5.50 0.58 -24.72
C ASN A 290 -4.90 1.97 -25.03
N ASP A 291 -4.86 2.89 -24.05
CA ASP A 291 -4.35 4.25 -24.24
C ASP A 291 -2.80 4.33 -24.11
N ILE A 292 -2.15 3.26 -23.62
CA ILE A 292 -0.69 3.26 -23.37
C ILE A 292 0.10 2.67 -24.54
N PHE A 293 -0.53 1.85 -25.39
CA PHE A 293 0.14 1.11 -26.48
C PHE A 293 -0.24 1.58 -27.88
N ASP A 294 -1.09 2.60 -28.02
CA ASP A 294 -1.50 3.17 -29.32
C ASP A 294 -0.76 4.46 -29.70
N THR A 295 0.47 4.69 -29.18
CA THR A 295 1.34 5.81 -29.59
C THR A 295 2.65 5.32 -30.21
#